data_980ff9a67224432d98e3f83dbf9db399
#
_entry.id   980ff9a67224432d98e3f83dbf9db399
#
_cell.length_a   1.000
_cell.length_b   1.000
_cell.length_c   1.000
_cell.angle_alpha   90.00
_cell.angle_beta   90.00
_cell.angle_gamma   90.00
#
_symmetry.space_group_name_H-M   'P 1'
#
loop_
_entity.id
_entity.type
_entity.pdbx_description
1 polymer ?
#
loop_
_entity_poly.entity_id
_entity_poly.type
_entity_poly.pdbx_seq_one_letter_code
_entity_poly.pdbx_strand_id
1 'polypeptide(L)'
;MTDAEKLTTLKILLEDGSGYMPSDETLNTYISLSKSEILAWMYHLIGGVPDDVTVVPVKYETVQIYSVLAGWTHAGAEGQSVSIENGVHRHFDYVDMLDYIHNNVLPYVRVGAIT
;
A
#
# COMPACT_ATOMS: atom_id res chain seq x y z
N MET A 1 -9.22 -9.59 6.35
CA MET A 1 -8.36 -10.36 5.42
C MET A 1 -7.07 -10.73 6.09
N THR A 2 -6.63 -11.95 5.86
CA THR A 2 -5.29 -12.35 6.29
C THR A 2 -4.27 -11.80 5.29
N ASP A 3 -3.01 -11.83 5.68
CA ASP A 3 -1.95 -11.42 4.77
C ASP A 3 -1.92 -12.31 3.53
N ALA A 4 -2.21 -13.60 3.70
CA ALA A 4 -2.27 -14.51 2.55
C ALA A 4 -3.40 -14.13 1.59
N GLU A 5 -4.53 -13.70 2.11
CA GLU A 5 -5.64 -13.25 1.27
C GLU A 5 -5.27 -11.95 0.56
N LYS A 6 -4.57 -11.07 1.23
CA LYS A 6 -4.12 -9.82 0.61
C LYS A 6 -3.14 -10.12 -0.51
N LEU A 7 -2.23 -11.06 -0.28
CA LEU A 7 -1.28 -11.47 -1.31
C LEU A 7 -2.00 -12.01 -2.54
N THR A 8 -2.96 -12.91 -2.32
CA THR A 8 -3.72 -13.48 -3.42
C THR A 8 -4.45 -12.40 -4.20
N THR A 9 -5.09 -11.47 -3.48
CA THR A 9 -5.81 -10.38 -4.12
C THR A 9 -4.89 -9.52 -4.96
N LEU A 10 -3.72 -9.18 -4.43
CA LEU A 10 -2.75 -8.39 -5.17
C LEU A 10 -2.30 -9.10 -6.44
N LYS A 11 -2.06 -10.40 -6.35
CA LYS A 11 -1.62 -11.16 -7.52
C LYS A 11 -2.69 -11.13 -8.62
N ILE A 12 -3.93 -11.26 -8.23
CA ILE A 12 -5.03 -11.20 -9.20
C ILE A 12 -5.08 -9.82 -9.86
N LEU A 13 -4.98 -8.78 -9.05
CA LEU A 13 -5.09 -7.42 -9.57
C LEU A 13 -3.89 -7.01 -10.42
N LEU A 14 -2.73 -7.59 -10.15
CA LEU A 14 -1.53 -7.29 -10.92
C LEU A 14 -1.41 -8.09 -12.20
N GLU A 15 -2.24 -9.11 -12.35
CA GLU A 15 -2.21 -9.96 -13.53
C GLU A 15 -2.83 -9.21 -14.70
N ASP A 16 -1.99 -8.62 -15.54
CA ASP A 16 -2.47 -7.76 -16.61
C ASP A 16 -2.03 -8.25 -17.99
N GLY A 17 -1.55 -9.48 -18.06
CA GLY A 17 -1.16 -10.04 -19.35
C GLY A 17 0.22 -9.67 -19.81
N SER A 18 0.93 -8.87 -19.06
CA SER A 18 2.30 -8.47 -19.44
C SER A 18 3.31 -9.56 -19.15
N GLY A 19 2.97 -10.54 -18.37
CA GLY A 19 3.90 -11.58 -17.98
C GLY A 19 4.76 -11.24 -16.78
N TYR A 20 4.69 -10.01 -16.32
CA TYR A 20 5.46 -9.60 -15.16
C TYR A 20 4.64 -9.77 -13.89
N MET A 21 5.26 -10.37 -12.90
CA MET A 21 4.63 -10.52 -11.59
C MET A 21 5.72 -10.45 -10.53
N PRO A 22 5.63 -9.52 -9.58
CA PRO A 22 6.60 -9.49 -8.48
C PRO A 22 6.52 -10.79 -7.69
N SER A 23 7.63 -11.17 -7.08
CA SER A 23 7.67 -12.38 -6.28
C SER A 23 6.74 -12.24 -5.07
N ASP A 24 6.32 -13.38 -4.53
CA ASP A 24 5.51 -13.37 -3.31
C ASP A 24 6.24 -12.68 -2.17
N GLU A 25 7.54 -12.88 -2.08
CA GLU A 25 8.33 -12.25 -1.04
C GLU A 25 8.29 -10.73 -1.16
N THR A 26 8.43 -10.23 -2.39
CA THR A 26 8.36 -8.80 -2.65
C THR A 26 6.99 -8.24 -2.28
N LEU A 27 5.93 -8.92 -2.70
CA LEU A 27 4.58 -8.46 -2.42
C LEU A 27 4.30 -8.50 -0.92
N ASN A 28 4.74 -9.54 -0.23
CA ASN A 28 4.58 -9.61 1.23
C ASN A 28 5.30 -8.47 1.92
N THR A 29 6.46 -8.09 1.41
CA THR A 29 7.20 -6.96 1.96
C THR A 29 6.37 -5.68 1.84
N TYR A 30 5.76 -5.45 0.69
CA TYR A 30 4.97 -4.23 0.52
C TYR A 30 3.65 -4.29 1.28
N ILE A 31 3.10 -5.47 1.49
CA ILE A 31 1.95 -5.62 2.39
C ILE A 31 2.33 -5.18 3.80
N SER A 32 3.49 -5.64 4.28
CA SER A 32 3.96 -5.25 5.61
C SER A 32 4.26 -3.76 5.70
N LEU A 33 4.90 -3.20 4.69
CA LEU A 33 5.22 -1.78 4.70
C LEU A 33 3.96 -0.92 4.65
N SER A 34 2.99 -1.29 3.83
CA SER A 34 1.75 -0.53 3.75
C SER A 34 1.00 -0.60 5.07
N LYS A 35 1.03 -1.75 5.75
CA LYS A 35 0.42 -1.84 7.07
C LYS A 35 1.07 -0.87 8.04
N SER A 36 2.39 -0.86 8.07
CA SER A 36 3.11 0.04 8.97
C SER A 36 2.78 1.50 8.67
N GLU A 37 2.72 1.85 7.39
CA GLU A 37 2.45 3.23 7.01
C GLU A 37 1.02 3.64 7.33
N ILE A 38 0.06 2.75 7.12
CA ILE A 38 -1.33 3.04 7.45
C ILE A 38 -1.47 3.27 8.95
N LEU A 39 -0.91 2.37 9.74
CA LEU A 39 -1.02 2.50 11.19
C LEU A 39 -0.30 3.75 11.70
N ALA A 40 0.87 4.02 11.18
CA ALA A 40 1.61 5.22 11.56
C ALA A 40 0.81 6.48 11.23
N TRP A 41 0.20 6.52 10.07
CA TRP A 41 -0.61 7.68 9.67
C TRP A 41 -1.84 7.84 10.55
N MET A 42 -2.51 6.71 10.87
CA MET A 42 -3.71 6.75 11.70
C MET A 42 -3.44 7.34 13.08
N TYR A 43 -2.27 7.07 13.63
CA TYR A 43 -1.98 7.40 15.02
C TYR A 43 -0.99 8.55 15.21
N HIS A 44 -0.52 9.16 14.13
CA HIS A 44 0.57 10.14 14.26
C HIS A 44 0.16 11.39 15.04
N LEU A 45 -1.13 11.72 15.07
CA LEU A 45 -1.60 12.91 15.79
C LEU A 45 -1.90 12.63 17.26
N ILE A 46 -1.88 11.38 17.68
CA ILE A 46 -2.25 11.04 19.05
C ILE A 46 -1.15 10.25 19.78
N GLY A 47 0.09 10.41 19.34
CA GLY A 47 1.22 9.88 20.09
C GLY A 47 1.86 8.63 19.53
N GLY A 48 1.42 8.17 18.37
CA GLY A 48 2.01 6.99 17.74
C GLY A 48 1.19 5.73 17.95
N VAL A 49 1.59 4.68 17.27
CA VAL A 49 0.81 3.42 17.25
C VAL A 49 0.94 2.71 18.61
N PRO A 50 -0.19 2.37 19.25
CA PRO A 50 -0.11 1.59 20.49
C PRO A 50 0.47 0.21 20.23
N ASP A 51 1.14 -0.34 21.24
CA ASP A 51 1.82 -1.63 21.10
C ASP A 51 0.88 -2.78 20.77
N ASP A 52 -0.38 -2.68 21.18
CA ASP A 52 -1.34 -3.74 20.95
C ASP A 52 -2.05 -3.62 19.60
N VAL A 53 -1.75 -2.59 18.83
CA VAL A 53 -2.35 -2.41 17.51
C VAL A 53 -1.40 -2.96 16.46
N THR A 54 -1.75 -4.10 15.90
CA THR A 54 -0.88 -4.82 14.98
C THR A 54 -1.52 -5.15 13.64
N VAL A 55 -2.79 -4.77 13.44
CA VAL A 55 -3.49 -5.09 12.21
C VAL A 55 -4.17 -3.86 11.64
N VAL A 56 -4.32 -3.84 10.33
CA VAL A 56 -5.05 -2.78 9.66
C VAL A 56 -6.54 -2.98 9.92
N PRO A 57 -7.26 -1.92 10.32
CA PRO A 57 -8.71 -2.04 10.50
C PRO A 57 -9.38 -2.49 9.20
N VAL A 58 -10.47 -3.23 9.36
CA VAL A 58 -11.20 -3.78 8.21
C VAL A 58 -11.56 -2.69 7.21
N LYS A 59 -11.94 -1.53 7.70
CA LYS A 59 -12.34 -0.42 6.80
C LYS A 59 -11.20 0.09 5.92
N TYR A 60 -9.96 -0.21 6.27
CA TYR A 60 -8.80 0.24 5.48
C TYR A 60 -8.08 -0.89 4.77
N GLU A 61 -8.61 -2.11 4.79
CA GLU A 61 -7.95 -3.23 4.12
C GLU A 61 -7.88 -3.01 2.62
N THR A 62 -8.95 -2.51 2.04
CA THR A 62 -8.96 -2.20 0.61
C THR A 62 -7.97 -1.09 0.29
N VAL A 63 -7.90 -0.08 1.15
CA VAL A 63 -6.92 1.00 0.99
C VAL A 63 -5.51 0.42 0.98
N GLN A 64 -5.24 -0.53 1.87
CA GLN A 64 -3.93 -1.16 1.92
C GLN A 64 -3.57 -1.83 0.59
N ILE A 65 -4.50 -2.60 0.05
CA ILE A 65 -4.28 -3.32 -1.20
C ILE A 65 -4.05 -2.32 -2.34
N TYR A 66 -4.92 -1.33 -2.46
CA TYR A 66 -4.79 -0.38 -3.56
C TYR A 66 -3.62 0.57 -3.39
N SER A 67 -3.14 0.78 -2.17
CA SER A 67 -1.94 1.58 -1.98
C SER A 67 -0.72 0.88 -2.57
N VAL A 68 -0.63 -0.44 -2.39
CA VAL A 68 0.46 -1.20 -3.00
C VAL A 68 0.32 -1.15 -4.52
N LEU A 69 -0.90 -1.31 -5.02
CA LEU A 69 -1.14 -1.23 -6.46
C LEU A 69 -0.77 0.14 -7.01
N ALA A 70 -1.07 1.21 -6.26
CA ALA A 70 -0.77 2.55 -6.72
C ALA A 70 0.72 2.72 -6.98
N GLY A 71 1.56 2.16 -6.11
CA GLY A 71 2.99 2.21 -6.31
C GLY A 71 3.41 1.52 -7.60
N TRP A 72 2.90 0.30 -7.82
CA TRP A 72 3.26 -0.46 -9.01
C TRP A 72 2.65 0.09 -10.27
N THR A 73 1.34 0.33 -10.22
CA THR A 73 0.60 0.71 -11.41
C THR A 73 0.95 2.11 -11.88
N HIS A 74 1.04 3.03 -10.91
CA HIS A 74 1.36 4.42 -11.25
C HIS A 74 2.77 4.50 -11.84
N ALA A 75 3.73 3.83 -11.24
CA ALA A 75 5.08 3.82 -11.76
C ALA A 75 5.10 3.26 -13.17
N GLY A 76 4.32 2.22 -13.43
CA GLY A 76 4.22 1.66 -14.75
C GLY A 76 3.62 2.61 -15.77
N ALA A 77 2.64 3.38 -15.33
CA ALA A 77 1.98 4.33 -16.22
C ALA A 77 2.86 5.55 -16.47
N GLU A 78 3.51 6.03 -15.44
CA GLU A 78 4.34 7.21 -15.55
C GLU A 78 5.60 6.95 -16.34
N GLY A 79 6.18 5.79 -16.15
CA GLY A 79 7.41 5.45 -16.80
C GLY A 79 7.20 4.70 -18.09
N GLN A 80 6.10 4.96 -18.75
CA GLN A 80 5.70 4.16 -19.90
C GLN A 80 6.78 4.00 -20.95
N SER A 81 7.50 5.04 -21.24
CA SER A 81 8.50 4.93 -22.28
C SER A 81 9.61 3.97 -21.89
N VAL A 82 10.01 4.05 -20.64
CA VAL A 82 11.06 3.17 -20.15
C VAL A 82 10.58 1.74 -20.04
N SER A 83 9.38 1.58 -19.52
CA SER A 83 8.82 0.25 -19.35
C SER A 83 8.67 -0.47 -20.67
N ILE A 84 8.23 0.24 -21.67
CA ILE A 84 7.97 -0.35 -22.96
C ILE A 84 9.26 -0.89 -23.57
N GLU A 85 10.30 -0.17 -23.39
CA GLU A 85 11.58 -0.54 -23.96
C GLU A 85 12.00 -1.94 -23.59
N ASN A 86 11.74 -2.30 -22.35
CA ASN A 86 12.13 -3.60 -21.84
C ASN A 86 10.95 -4.55 -21.70
N GLY A 87 9.78 -4.08 -22.02
CA GLY A 87 8.61 -4.91 -22.10
C GLY A 87 7.90 -5.18 -20.81
N VAL A 88 8.60 -5.30 -19.73
CA VAL A 88 7.98 -5.72 -18.48
C VAL A 88 8.51 -4.98 -17.29
N HIS A 89 9.23 -3.93 -17.51
CA HIS A 89 9.82 -3.24 -16.39
C HIS A 89 8.81 -2.43 -15.62
N ARG A 90 8.63 -2.79 -14.40
CA ARG A 90 7.88 -2.01 -13.44
C ARG A 90 8.74 -1.88 -12.21
N HIS A 91 8.73 -0.72 -11.61
CA HIS A 91 9.35 -0.60 -10.31
C HIS A 91 8.36 0.07 -9.39
N PHE A 92 8.56 -0.15 -8.11
CA PHE A 92 7.64 0.31 -7.11
C PHE A 92 8.00 1.73 -6.69
N ASP A 93 7.03 2.62 -6.74
CA ASP A 93 7.21 3.98 -6.27
C ASP A 93 6.59 4.09 -4.88
N TYR A 94 7.44 4.15 -3.88
CA TYR A 94 7.00 4.18 -2.49
C TYR A 94 6.21 5.46 -2.19
N VAL A 95 6.59 6.57 -2.82
CA VAL A 95 5.90 7.84 -2.61
C VAL A 95 4.46 7.75 -3.09
N ASP A 96 4.23 7.09 -4.20
CA ASP A 96 2.87 6.92 -4.71
C ASP A 96 2.02 6.09 -3.77
N MET A 97 2.62 5.06 -3.16
CA MET A 97 1.92 4.28 -2.15
C MET A 97 1.55 5.15 -0.95
N LEU A 98 2.50 5.96 -0.48
CA LEU A 98 2.24 6.85 0.65
C LEU A 98 1.17 7.88 0.33
N ASP A 99 1.22 8.46 -0.86
CA ASP A 99 0.23 9.45 -1.26
C ASP A 99 -1.17 8.84 -1.25
N TYR A 100 -1.29 7.61 -1.75
CA TYR A 100 -2.59 6.95 -1.74
C TYR A 100 -3.09 6.75 -0.31
N ILE A 101 -2.21 6.31 0.58
CA ILE A 101 -2.57 6.11 1.98
C ILE A 101 -3.00 7.43 2.62
N HIS A 102 -2.22 8.48 2.43
CA HIS A 102 -2.50 9.76 3.07
C HIS A 102 -3.79 10.38 2.55
N ASN A 103 -4.18 10.08 1.33
CA ASN A 103 -5.41 10.61 0.77
C ASN A 103 -6.64 9.78 1.11
N ASN A 104 -6.46 8.57 1.61
CA ASN A 104 -7.58 7.65 1.80
C ASN A 104 -7.73 7.13 3.23
N VAL A 105 -6.85 7.52 4.13
CA VAL A 105 -6.90 7.11 5.54
C VAL A 105 -7.00 8.36 6.38
N LEU A 106 -7.99 8.39 7.27
CA LEU A 106 -8.18 9.53 8.17
C LEU A 106 -7.45 9.28 9.47
N PRO A 107 -6.58 10.22 9.88
CA PRO A 107 -5.90 10.07 11.17
C PRO A 107 -6.86 10.24 12.33
N TYR A 108 -6.58 9.56 13.42
CA TYR A 108 -7.30 9.80 14.65
C TYR A 108 -6.90 11.17 15.23
N VAL A 109 -7.86 11.83 15.85
CA VAL A 109 -7.64 13.12 16.47
C VAL A 109 -8.00 13.00 17.93
N ARG A 110 -7.12 13.51 18.79
CA ARG A 110 -7.41 13.50 20.21
C ARG A 110 -8.46 14.57 20.50
N VAL A 111 -9.60 14.14 21.05
CA VAL A 111 -10.71 15.06 21.25
C VAL A 111 -10.34 16.26 22.10
N GLY A 112 -9.59 16.04 23.17
CA GLY A 112 -9.21 17.14 24.04
C GLY A 112 -8.19 18.10 23.45
N ALA A 113 -7.54 17.70 22.36
CA ALA A 113 -6.46 18.53 21.80
C ALA A 113 -6.98 19.70 20.99
N ILE A 114 -8.24 19.70 20.66
CA ILE A 114 -8.80 20.78 19.83
C ILE A 114 -9.49 21.88 20.64
N THR A 115 -9.49 21.77 21.93
CA THR A 115 -10.15 22.77 22.76
C THR A 115 -9.18 23.83 23.33
#